data_35ae6cb617d8aa81b8650358761dc1f5
#
_entry.id   35ae6cb617d8aa81b8650358761dc1f5
#
_cell.length_a   1.000
_cell.length_b   1.000
_cell.length_c   1.000
_cell.angle_alpha   90.00
_cell.angle_beta   90.00
_cell.angle_gamma   90.00
#
_symmetry.space_group_name_H-M   'P 1'
#
loop_
_entity.id
_entity.type
_entity.pdbx_description
1 polymer ?
#
loop_
_entity_poly.entity_id
_entity_poly.type
_entity_poly.pdbx_seq_one_letter_code
_entity_poly.pdbx_strand_id
1 'polypeptide(L)'
;MMANTRDTLTPFHTALVQRLKQHGVEASFDYNEDETGDIEFPFTTFEIPTIENNASKTTFGDKPLVVFYIVDEQPTNGRLYDIRAKIIQALEEDLVLSNNLTCSNQKTDDSGVIRDPENGFRTVRLTYQFFIEGVK
;
A
#
# COMPACT_ATOMS: atom_id res chain seq x y z
N MET A 1 -24.15 -3.40 -19.89
CA MET A 1 -24.08 -3.44 -18.42
C MET A 1 -23.34 -2.22 -17.93
N MET A 2 -23.87 -1.53 -16.97
CA MET A 2 -23.21 -0.36 -16.40
C MET A 2 -22.16 -0.79 -15.38
N ALA A 3 -20.98 -0.20 -15.43
CA ALA A 3 -19.98 -0.40 -14.41
C ALA A 3 -20.53 0.08 -13.05
N ASN A 4 -20.08 -0.57 -11.98
CA ASN A 4 -20.42 -0.12 -10.64
C ASN A 4 -19.67 1.19 -10.35
N THR A 5 -20.40 2.32 -10.45
CA THR A 5 -19.83 3.66 -10.29
C THR A 5 -19.45 3.96 -8.84
N ARG A 6 -19.85 3.11 -7.89
CA ARG A 6 -19.49 3.25 -6.48
C ARG A 6 -18.37 2.33 -6.04
N ASP A 7 -17.78 1.59 -6.98
CA ASP A 7 -16.57 0.82 -6.68
C ASP A 7 -15.39 1.80 -6.49
N THR A 8 -14.89 1.88 -5.29
CA THR A 8 -13.74 2.72 -4.94
C THR A 8 -12.44 1.92 -4.95
N LEU A 9 -12.51 0.62 -4.73
CA LEU A 9 -11.33 -0.21 -4.46
C LEU A 9 -10.57 -0.59 -5.72
N THR A 10 -11.26 -0.88 -6.82
CA THR A 10 -10.58 -1.22 -8.08
C THR A 10 -9.77 -0.04 -8.61
N PRO A 11 -10.34 1.19 -8.74
CA PRO A 11 -9.52 2.35 -9.12
C PRO A 11 -8.41 2.65 -8.12
N PHE A 12 -8.67 2.50 -6.83
CA PHE A 12 -7.69 2.72 -5.79
C PHE A 12 -6.49 1.77 -5.93
N HIS A 13 -6.76 0.46 -6.03
CA HIS A 13 -5.72 -0.55 -6.15
C HIS A 13 -4.83 -0.28 -7.39
N THR A 14 -5.47 -0.01 -8.53
CA THR A 14 -4.76 0.29 -9.78
C THR A 14 -3.85 1.50 -9.62
N ALA A 15 -4.38 2.59 -9.07
CA ALA A 15 -3.62 3.83 -8.89
C ALA A 15 -2.46 3.65 -7.90
N LEU A 16 -2.69 2.91 -6.81
CA LEU A 16 -1.66 2.66 -5.79
C LEU A 16 -0.49 1.88 -6.38
N VAL A 17 -0.76 0.77 -7.05
CA VAL A 17 0.28 -0.08 -7.64
C VAL A 17 1.07 0.69 -8.70
N GLN A 18 0.39 1.45 -9.55
CA GLN A 18 1.05 2.26 -10.57
C GLN A 18 1.93 3.36 -9.97
N ARG A 19 1.44 4.05 -8.94
CA ARG A 19 2.20 5.10 -8.27
C ARG A 19 3.48 4.54 -7.65
N LEU A 20 3.38 3.42 -6.97
CA LEU A 20 4.55 2.75 -6.38
C LEU A 20 5.54 2.34 -7.47
N LYS A 21 5.06 1.77 -8.55
CA LYS A 21 5.91 1.35 -9.68
C LYS A 21 6.65 2.53 -10.31
N GLN A 22 5.99 3.68 -10.45
CA GLN A 22 6.62 4.91 -10.96
C GLN A 22 7.77 5.38 -10.08
N HIS A 23 7.73 5.05 -8.79
CA HIS A 23 8.79 5.37 -7.84
C HIS A 23 9.77 4.22 -7.62
N GLY A 24 9.72 3.19 -8.47
CA GLY A 24 10.66 2.08 -8.42
C GLY A 24 10.32 1.02 -7.36
N VAL A 25 9.09 0.98 -6.87
CA VAL A 25 8.65 -0.02 -5.91
C VAL A 25 7.65 -0.98 -6.57
N GLU A 26 8.03 -2.24 -6.67
CA GLU A 26 7.14 -3.30 -7.12
C GLU A 26 6.53 -3.95 -5.88
N ALA A 27 5.28 -3.59 -5.58
CA ALA A 27 4.55 -4.13 -4.46
C ALA A 27 3.46 -5.06 -4.94
N SER A 28 3.40 -6.26 -4.36
CA SER A 28 2.35 -7.22 -4.65
C SER A 28 1.35 -7.28 -3.51
N PHE A 29 0.10 -7.56 -3.85
CA PHE A 29 -0.94 -7.79 -2.86
C PHE A 29 -0.79 -9.22 -2.35
N ASP A 30 -0.47 -9.35 -1.07
CA ASP A 30 -0.13 -10.60 -0.42
C ASP A 30 1.07 -11.32 -1.04
N TYR A 31 1.83 -11.97 -0.22
CA TYR A 31 2.95 -12.80 -0.63
C TYR A 31 2.48 -14.26 -0.70
N ASN A 32 2.74 -14.90 -1.84
CA ASN A 32 2.42 -16.31 -2.02
C ASN A 32 3.69 -17.13 -2.30
N GLU A 33 4.18 -17.83 -1.29
CA GLU A 33 5.37 -18.68 -1.39
C GLU A 33 5.20 -19.81 -2.39
N ASP A 34 3.98 -20.31 -2.55
CA ASP A 34 3.71 -21.49 -3.37
C ASP A 34 3.84 -21.22 -4.87
N GLU A 35 3.69 -19.96 -5.28
CA GLU A 35 3.77 -19.62 -6.70
C GLU A 35 5.18 -19.43 -7.22
N THR A 36 6.11 -19.03 -6.37
CA THR A 36 7.42 -18.57 -6.83
C THR A 36 8.55 -19.55 -6.59
N GLY A 37 8.44 -20.43 -5.61
CA GLY A 37 9.53 -21.32 -5.21
C GLY A 37 10.80 -20.62 -4.75
N ASP A 38 11.15 -19.49 -5.34
CA ASP A 38 12.31 -18.67 -5.01
C ASP A 38 11.87 -17.28 -4.62
N ILE A 39 12.37 -16.82 -3.47
CA ILE A 39 12.09 -15.48 -2.96
C ILE A 39 13.24 -14.56 -3.34
N GLU A 40 12.93 -13.46 -4.03
CA GLU A 40 13.91 -12.41 -4.29
C GLU A 40 13.83 -11.33 -3.22
N PHE A 41 14.96 -11.03 -2.59
CA PHE A 41 15.05 -9.96 -1.60
C PHE A 41 15.73 -8.72 -2.17
N PRO A 42 15.37 -7.52 -1.75
CA PRO A 42 14.24 -7.23 -0.87
C PRO A 42 12.92 -7.36 -1.62
N PHE A 43 11.84 -7.65 -0.90
CA PHE A 43 10.51 -7.63 -1.51
C PHE A 43 9.56 -6.75 -0.72
N THR A 44 8.52 -6.26 -1.39
CA THR A 44 7.48 -5.42 -0.80
C THR A 44 6.13 -6.03 -1.07
N THR A 45 5.34 -6.20 -0.01
CA THR A 45 3.95 -6.62 -0.11
C THR A 45 3.08 -5.60 0.59
N PHE A 46 1.78 -5.64 0.31
CA PHE A 46 0.82 -4.85 1.07
C PHE A 46 -0.47 -5.63 1.26
N GLU A 47 -1.20 -5.27 2.30
CA GLU A 47 -2.51 -5.83 2.59
C GLU A 47 -3.46 -4.71 2.99
N ILE A 48 -4.76 -4.98 2.89
CA ILE A 48 -5.80 -4.05 3.29
C ILE A 48 -6.62 -4.74 4.39
N PRO A 49 -6.17 -4.66 5.65
CA PRO A 49 -6.80 -5.42 6.73
C PRO A 49 -8.19 -4.91 7.12
N THR A 50 -8.46 -3.62 6.90
CA THR A 50 -9.77 -3.05 7.21
C THR A 50 -10.17 -2.02 6.16
N ILE A 51 -11.48 -1.91 5.95
CA ILE A 51 -12.09 -0.89 5.10
C ILE A 51 -13.27 -0.32 5.87
N GLU A 52 -13.18 0.95 6.27
CA GLU A 52 -14.25 1.63 6.94
C GLU A 52 -15.08 2.47 5.97
N ASN A 53 -16.30 2.78 6.35
CA ASN A 53 -17.19 3.62 5.55
C ASN A 53 -16.75 5.09 5.62
N ASN A 54 -16.74 5.77 4.48
CA ASN A 54 -16.46 7.20 4.37
C ASN A 54 -17.60 7.91 3.62
N ALA A 55 -18.84 7.58 3.96
CA ALA A 55 -20.01 8.16 3.29
C ALA A 55 -20.62 9.29 4.10
N SER A 56 -21.29 10.19 3.39
CA SER A 56 -22.16 11.23 3.95
C SER A 56 -23.49 11.23 3.20
N LYS A 57 -24.34 12.23 3.48
CA LYS A 57 -25.61 12.36 2.77
C LYS A 57 -25.42 12.56 1.25
N THR A 58 -24.35 13.23 0.87
CA THR A 58 -24.09 13.63 -0.53
C THR A 58 -22.91 12.90 -1.14
N THR A 59 -22.17 12.11 -0.36
CA THR A 59 -20.99 11.41 -0.81
C THR A 59 -21.07 9.92 -0.46
N PHE A 60 -20.34 9.13 -1.21
CA PHE A 60 -20.04 7.74 -0.87
C PHE A 60 -18.52 7.60 -0.80
N GLY A 61 -18.04 6.57 -0.14
CA GLY A 61 -16.60 6.34 -0.09
C GLY A 61 -16.22 5.28 0.91
N ASP A 62 -14.93 5.03 0.94
CA ASP A 62 -14.31 4.02 1.79
C ASP A 62 -13.00 4.55 2.35
N LYS A 63 -12.62 4.02 3.51
CA LYS A 63 -11.34 4.30 4.16
C LYS A 63 -10.55 3.01 4.28
N PRO A 64 -9.84 2.58 3.23
CA PRO A 64 -9.00 1.39 3.35
C PRO A 64 -7.76 1.71 4.17
N LEU A 65 -7.46 0.83 5.13
CA LEU A 65 -6.20 0.84 5.85
C LEU A 65 -5.23 -0.05 5.09
N VAL A 66 -4.09 0.48 4.69
CA VAL A 66 -3.10 -0.27 3.91
C VAL A 66 -1.84 -0.44 4.75
N VAL A 67 -1.37 -1.67 4.85
CA VAL A 67 -0.12 -1.99 5.54
C VAL A 67 0.88 -2.49 4.53
N PHE A 68 2.02 -1.79 4.41
CA PHE A 68 3.13 -2.20 3.56
C PHE A 68 4.16 -2.93 4.39
N TYR A 69 4.65 -4.05 3.88
CA TYR A 69 5.75 -4.81 4.48
C TYR A 69 6.92 -4.83 3.51
N ILE A 70 8.06 -4.38 3.98
CA ILE A 70 9.32 -4.42 3.21
C ILE A 70 10.23 -5.39 3.93
N VAL A 71 10.65 -6.46 3.25
CA VAL A 71 11.42 -7.54 3.88
C VAL A 71 12.74 -7.71 3.15
N ASP A 72 13.83 -7.82 3.91
CA ASP A 72 15.16 -8.06 3.37
C ASP A 72 15.91 -9.07 4.24
N GLU A 73 16.80 -9.82 3.60
CA GLU A 73 17.65 -10.82 4.27
C GLU A 73 19.03 -10.28 4.59
N GLN A 74 19.41 -9.11 4.08
CA GLN A 74 20.73 -8.55 4.29
C GLN A 74 20.95 -8.10 5.74
N PRO A 75 22.19 -8.19 6.26
CA PRO A 75 22.49 -7.77 7.62
C PRO A 75 22.55 -6.25 7.82
N THR A 76 22.28 -5.48 6.77
CA THR A 76 22.26 -4.01 6.82
C THR A 76 20.87 -3.50 6.47
N ASN A 77 20.56 -2.27 6.87
CA ASN A 77 19.25 -1.68 6.67
C ASN A 77 19.15 -0.78 5.42
N GLY A 78 20.22 -0.67 4.64
CA GLY A 78 20.27 0.31 3.54
C GLY A 78 19.18 0.13 2.50
N ARG A 79 18.96 -1.12 2.05
CA ARG A 79 17.91 -1.40 1.05
C ARG A 79 16.51 -1.18 1.60
N LEU A 80 16.29 -1.50 2.87
CA LEU A 80 15.00 -1.27 3.54
C LEU A 80 14.70 0.23 3.63
N TYR A 81 15.68 1.02 4.03
CA TYR A 81 15.54 2.48 4.12
C TYR A 81 15.26 3.10 2.75
N ASP A 82 15.91 2.60 1.71
CA ASP A 82 15.71 3.09 0.37
C ASP A 82 14.27 2.85 -0.12
N ILE A 83 13.76 1.64 0.05
CA ILE A 83 12.39 1.32 -0.35
C ILE A 83 11.38 2.07 0.50
N ARG A 84 11.62 2.16 1.80
CA ARG A 84 10.77 2.93 2.70
C ARG A 84 10.65 4.39 2.24
N ALA A 85 11.78 5.01 1.92
CA ALA A 85 11.80 6.40 1.44
C ALA A 85 11.03 6.55 0.13
N LYS A 86 11.14 5.59 -0.78
CA LYS A 86 10.41 5.59 -2.04
C LYS A 86 8.90 5.49 -1.85
N ILE A 87 8.44 4.67 -0.91
CA ILE A 87 7.01 4.55 -0.60
C ILE A 87 6.50 5.88 -0.02
N ILE A 88 7.20 6.43 0.94
CA ILE A 88 6.82 7.70 1.56
C ILE A 88 6.76 8.81 0.51
N GLN A 89 7.76 8.89 -0.36
CA GLN A 89 7.80 9.88 -1.44
C GLN A 89 6.66 9.66 -2.44
N ALA A 90 6.35 8.42 -2.78
CA ALA A 90 5.28 8.09 -3.72
C ALA A 90 3.92 8.55 -3.19
N LEU A 91 3.73 8.56 -1.88
CA LEU A 91 2.44 8.89 -1.25
C LEU A 91 2.39 10.31 -0.68
N GLU A 92 3.42 11.15 -0.90
CA GLU A 92 3.39 12.57 -0.52
C GLU A 92 2.28 13.31 -1.26
N GLU A 93 2.05 12.99 -2.52
CA GLU A 93 0.95 13.55 -3.29
C GLU A 93 -0.20 12.56 -3.34
N ASP A 94 -1.42 13.07 -3.29
CA ASP A 94 -2.61 12.24 -3.35
C ASP A 94 -2.66 11.42 -4.64
N LEU A 95 -3.18 10.20 -4.54
CA LEU A 95 -3.42 9.37 -5.72
C LEU A 95 -4.52 10.00 -6.58
N VAL A 96 -4.35 9.90 -7.89
CA VAL A 96 -5.38 10.30 -8.85
C VAL A 96 -6.14 9.06 -9.26
N LEU A 97 -7.42 9.01 -8.90
CA LEU A 97 -8.29 7.87 -9.21
C LEU A 97 -9.17 8.18 -10.41
N SER A 98 -9.57 7.14 -11.12
CA SER A 98 -10.60 7.25 -12.15
C SER A 98 -11.98 7.45 -11.52
N ASN A 99 -13.00 7.64 -12.36
CA ASN A 99 -14.42 7.74 -11.97
C ASN A 99 -14.75 8.94 -11.05
N ASN A 100 -13.97 10.03 -11.17
CA ASN A 100 -14.19 11.27 -10.40
C ASN A 100 -14.11 11.05 -8.88
N LEU A 101 -13.33 10.07 -8.44
CA LEU A 101 -13.07 9.84 -7.03
C LEU A 101 -11.93 10.71 -6.56
N THR A 102 -12.04 11.21 -5.34
CA THR A 102 -10.92 11.86 -4.64
C THR A 102 -10.31 10.90 -3.65
N CYS A 103 -9.00 11.03 -3.45
CA CYS A 103 -8.27 10.16 -2.54
C CYS A 103 -7.21 10.96 -1.81
N SER A 104 -7.19 10.85 -0.50
CA SER A 104 -6.12 11.40 0.33
C SER A 104 -5.57 10.31 1.23
N ASN A 105 -4.45 10.58 1.89
CA ASN A 105 -3.83 9.59 2.75
C ASN A 105 -3.13 10.24 3.94
N GLN A 106 -2.90 9.42 4.95
CA GLN A 106 -2.13 9.79 6.13
C GLN A 106 -1.35 8.58 6.61
N LYS A 107 -0.04 8.74 6.79
CA LYS A 107 0.76 7.70 7.43
C LYS A 107 0.41 7.65 8.91
N THR A 108 -0.03 6.48 9.39
CA THR A 108 -0.50 6.32 10.76
C THR A 108 0.46 5.54 11.64
N ASP A 109 1.34 4.72 11.03
CA ASP A 109 2.31 3.93 11.78
C ASP A 109 3.55 3.65 10.95
N ASP A 110 4.68 3.55 11.64
CA ASP A 110 5.97 3.19 11.07
C ASP A 110 6.71 2.39 12.13
N SER A 111 6.92 1.11 11.85
CA SER A 111 7.50 0.21 12.85
C SER A 111 8.99 0.43 13.07
N GLY A 112 9.68 1.14 12.17
CA GLY A 112 11.12 1.04 12.08
C GLY A 112 11.55 -0.34 11.61
N VAL A 113 12.83 -0.68 11.75
CA VAL A 113 13.33 -1.99 11.32
C VAL A 113 13.19 -3.01 12.44
N ILE A 114 12.47 -4.09 12.16
CA ILE A 114 12.30 -5.21 13.09
C ILE A 114 13.07 -6.41 12.53
N ARG A 115 13.95 -6.99 13.35
CA ARG A 115 14.73 -8.18 12.98
C ARG A 115 14.06 -9.42 13.56
N ASP A 116 13.82 -10.42 12.70
CA ASP A 116 13.34 -11.72 13.15
C ASP A 116 14.52 -12.50 13.76
N PRO A 117 14.45 -12.91 15.03
CA PRO A 117 15.55 -13.61 15.67
C PRO A 117 15.79 -15.03 15.14
N GLU A 118 14.81 -15.64 14.50
CA GLU A 118 14.93 -17.00 13.99
C GLU A 118 15.66 -17.06 12.65
N ASN A 119 15.25 -16.23 11.69
CA ASN A 119 15.81 -16.26 10.34
C ASN A 119 16.72 -15.07 10.02
N GLY A 120 16.75 -14.06 10.89
CA GLY A 120 17.56 -12.86 10.68
C GLY A 120 16.99 -11.89 9.66
N PHE A 121 15.82 -12.16 9.10
CA PHE A 121 15.19 -11.25 8.18
C PHE A 121 14.81 -9.96 8.88
N ARG A 122 14.87 -8.85 8.14
CA ARG A 122 14.53 -7.53 8.64
C ARG A 122 13.32 -7.01 7.91
N THR A 123 12.38 -6.44 8.64
CA THR A 123 11.10 -5.97 8.10
C THR A 123 10.83 -4.55 8.55
N VAL A 124 10.35 -3.74 7.62
CA VAL A 124 9.76 -2.43 7.92
C VAL A 124 8.27 -2.53 7.60
N ARG A 125 7.43 -2.09 8.53
CA ARG A 125 6.00 -2.02 8.33
C ARG A 125 5.56 -0.56 8.32
N LEU A 126 4.93 -0.14 7.22
CA LEU A 126 4.34 1.18 7.09
C LEU A 126 2.83 1.05 6.99
N THR A 127 2.10 1.82 7.76
CA THR A 127 0.65 1.81 7.73
C THR A 127 0.13 3.17 7.28
N TYR A 128 -0.75 3.14 6.28
CA TYR A 128 -1.38 4.33 5.73
C TYR A 128 -2.89 4.19 5.79
N GLN A 129 -3.56 5.21 6.27
CA GLN A 129 -5.01 5.33 6.16
C GLN A 129 -5.32 6.15 4.91
N PHE A 130 -6.10 5.57 4.01
CA PHE A 130 -6.59 6.27 2.83
C PHE A 130 -8.04 6.69 3.02
N PHE A 131 -8.42 7.76 2.34
CA PHE A 131 -9.76 8.33 2.40
C PHE A 131 -10.21 8.53 0.96
N ILE A 132 -11.17 7.72 0.51
CA ILE A 132 -11.67 7.75 -0.86
C ILE A 132 -13.11 8.24 -0.82
N GLU A 133 -13.44 9.19 -1.68
CA GLU A 133 -14.75 9.81 -1.70
C GLU A 133 -15.21 10.09 -3.12
N GLY A 134 -16.50 9.87 -3.37
CA GLY A 134 -17.16 10.23 -4.60
C GLY A 134 -18.47 10.93 -4.30
N VAL A 135 -18.99 11.69 -5.26
CA VAL A 135 -20.26 12.41 -5.12
C VAL A 135 -21.41 11.48 -5.55
N LYS A 136 -22.44 11.41 -4.72
CA LYS A 136 -23.64 10.63 -5.04
C LYS A 136 -24.42 11.25 -6.19
#